data_963720ac963da9c2bf8330e90c0ee778
#
_entry.id   963720ac963da9c2bf8330e90c0ee778
#
_cell.length_a   1.000
_cell.length_b   1.000
_cell.length_c   1.000
_cell.angle_alpha   90.00
_cell.angle_beta   90.00
_cell.angle_gamma   90.00
#
_symmetry.space_group_name_H-M   'P 1'
#
loop_
_entity.id
_entity.type
_entity.pdbx_description
1 polymer ?
#
loop_
_entity_poly.entity_id
_entity_poly.type
_entity_poly.pdbx_seq_one_letter_code
_entity_poly.pdbx_strand_id
1 'polypeptide(L)'
;MSSPNDAQEPVFVRSNWGTSRYVLNANSPVGLFLIVVLLLVAGGGVYYFYASTRWSEGELHDAVYAVTDELDGAYDGSPDGLESGYGSGYEGRIERAIEATGEGPTHAVGLRVHEASDDRYEVSTAHTEDVYCMHVSRKDFLVSAEVTDGGC
;
A
#
# COMPACT_ATOMS: atom_id res chain seq x y z
N MET A 1 7.94 15.32 -62.67
CA MET A 1 7.46 15.53 -61.30
C MET A 1 7.29 14.16 -60.68
N SER A 2 8.34 13.64 -60.04
CA SER A 2 8.31 12.34 -59.42
C SER A 2 7.79 12.54 -58.00
N SER A 3 6.64 11.95 -57.70
CA SER A 3 6.16 11.83 -56.32
C SER A 3 7.19 11.07 -55.50
N PRO A 4 7.66 11.57 -54.38
CA PRO A 4 8.38 10.74 -53.45
C PRO A 4 7.39 9.75 -52.87
N ASN A 5 7.54 8.48 -53.23
CA ASN A 5 6.97 7.38 -52.49
C ASN A 5 7.52 7.46 -51.09
N ASP A 6 6.81 8.10 -50.19
CA ASP A 6 6.98 7.87 -48.76
C ASP A 6 6.66 6.41 -48.50
N ALA A 7 7.67 5.57 -48.67
CA ALA A 7 7.61 4.20 -48.20
C ALA A 7 7.53 4.30 -46.66
N GLN A 8 6.31 4.43 -46.18
CA GLN A 8 6.05 4.38 -44.72
C GLN A 8 6.61 3.05 -44.22
N GLU A 9 7.72 3.13 -43.52
CA GLU A 9 8.30 1.96 -42.87
C GLU A 9 7.22 1.27 -42.04
N PRO A 10 7.11 -0.06 -42.13
CA PRO A 10 6.09 -0.79 -41.39
C PRO A 10 6.25 -0.58 -39.90
N VAL A 11 5.17 -0.30 -39.22
CA VAL A 11 5.12 -0.08 -37.76
C VAL A 11 5.52 -1.34 -37.01
N PHE A 12 5.27 -2.52 -37.58
CA PHE A 12 5.61 -3.81 -37.02
C PHE A 12 6.60 -4.56 -37.88
N VAL A 13 7.66 -5.05 -37.30
CA VAL A 13 8.66 -5.92 -37.95
C VAL A 13 8.73 -7.27 -37.28
N ARG A 14 9.10 -8.30 -38.06
CA ARG A 14 9.26 -9.63 -37.51
C ARG A 14 10.51 -9.67 -36.62
N SER A 15 10.36 -10.23 -35.41
CA SER A 15 11.47 -10.36 -34.48
C SER A 15 12.55 -11.31 -35.05
N ASN A 16 13.82 -10.89 -35.01
CA ASN A 16 14.98 -11.71 -35.40
C ASN A 16 15.43 -12.70 -34.31
N TRP A 17 14.73 -12.72 -33.16
CA TRP A 17 15.09 -13.55 -32.00
C TRP A 17 14.44 -14.94 -32.02
N GLY A 18 14.23 -15.50 -33.22
CA GLY A 18 13.76 -16.90 -33.36
C GLY A 18 12.30 -17.17 -32.98
N THR A 19 11.54 -16.15 -32.61
CA THR A 19 10.10 -16.24 -32.32
C THR A 19 9.31 -15.64 -33.48
N SER A 20 8.17 -16.28 -33.85
CA SER A 20 7.26 -15.75 -34.91
C SER A 20 6.49 -14.52 -34.45
N ARG A 21 7.03 -13.73 -33.54
CA ARG A 21 6.37 -12.55 -32.96
C ARG A 21 6.75 -11.28 -33.70
N TYR A 22 5.79 -10.37 -33.83
CA TYR A 22 6.03 -9.04 -34.36
C TYR A 22 6.43 -8.11 -33.21
N VAL A 23 7.37 -7.22 -33.52
CA VAL A 23 7.83 -6.16 -32.61
C VAL A 23 7.63 -4.80 -33.25
N LEU A 24 7.49 -3.76 -32.44
CA LEU A 24 7.40 -2.39 -32.92
C LEU A 24 8.71 -1.96 -33.59
N ASN A 25 8.59 -1.31 -34.75
CA ASN A 25 9.74 -0.81 -35.49
C ASN A 25 10.14 0.57 -34.97
N ALA A 26 11.29 0.63 -34.30
CA ALA A 26 11.81 1.91 -33.78
C ALA A 26 12.27 2.88 -34.89
N ASN A 27 12.49 2.41 -36.12
CA ASN A 27 12.86 3.26 -37.25
C ASN A 27 11.62 3.95 -37.88
N SER A 28 10.42 3.41 -37.65
CA SER A 28 9.19 4.05 -38.04
C SER A 28 8.80 5.14 -37.02
N PRO A 29 8.50 6.38 -37.45
CA PRO A 29 8.07 7.44 -36.52
C PRO A 29 6.84 7.07 -35.71
N VAL A 30 5.91 6.33 -36.29
CA VAL A 30 4.72 5.81 -35.60
C VAL A 30 5.10 4.70 -34.63
N GLY A 31 6.00 3.81 -35.01
CA GLY A 31 6.51 2.75 -34.13
C GLY A 31 7.25 3.32 -32.93
N LEU A 32 8.12 4.31 -33.15
CA LEU A 32 8.82 5.01 -32.07
C LEU A 32 7.85 5.71 -31.11
N PHE A 33 6.86 6.43 -31.64
CA PHE A 33 5.84 7.09 -30.83
C PHE A 33 5.11 6.09 -29.94
N LEU A 34 4.69 4.94 -30.48
CA LEU A 34 4.03 3.88 -29.71
C LEU A 34 4.93 3.30 -28.63
N ILE A 35 6.22 3.11 -28.92
CA ILE A 35 7.19 2.64 -27.91
C ILE A 35 7.27 3.64 -26.74
N VAL A 36 7.40 4.93 -27.05
CA VAL A 36 7.46 5.99 -26.01
C VAL A 36 6.19 6.01 -25.18
N VAL A 37 5.02 5.96 -25.81
CA VAL A 37 3.74 5.93 -25.10
C VAL A 37 3.63 4.72 -24.19
N LEU A 38 4.02 3.52 -24.66
CA LEU A 38 4.00 2.30 -23.85
C LEU A 38 4.95 2.39 -22.66
N LEU A 39 6.15 2.98 -22.86
CA LEU A 39 7.10 3.19 -21.76
C LEU A 39 6.57 4.18 -20.72
N LEU A 40 5.91 5.26 -21.16
CA LEU A 40 5.30 6.22 -20.24
C LEU A 40 4.13 5.59 -19.45
N VAL A 41 3.30 4.79 -20.09
CA VAL A 41 2.19 4.07 -19.43
C VAL A 41 2.73 3.04 -18.43
N ALA A 42 3.74 2.26 -18.86
CA ALA A 42 4.35 1.26 -17.98
C ALA A 42 5.06 1.92 -16.78
N GLY A 43 5.87 2.95 -17.03
CA GLY A 43 6.57 3.70 -15.99
C GLY A 43 5.62 4.42 -15.04
N GLY A 44 4.59 5.06 -15.57
CA GLY A 44 3.54 5.71 -14.79
C GLY A 44 2.73 4.72 -13.96
N GLY A 45 2.42 3.56 -14.52
CA GLY A 45 1.73 2.49 -13.80
C GLY A 45 2.55 1.93 -12.63
N VAL A 46 3.84 1.67 -12.85
CA VAL A 46 4.76 1.23 -11.80
C VAL A 46 4.91 2.30 -10.71
N TYR A 47 5.08 3.56 -11.10
CA TYR A 47 5.17 4.67 -10.15
C TYR A 47 3.88 4.82 -9.31
N TYR A 48 2.72 4.77 -9.96
CA TYR A 48 1.42 4.84 -9.26
C TYR A 48 1.26 3.68 -8.27
N PHE A 49 1.56 2.46 -8.69
CA PHE A 49 1.49 1.30 -7.81
C PHE A 49 2.44 1.44 -6.61
N TYR A 50 3.67 1.86 -6.87
CA TYR A 50 4.65 2.07 -5.82
C TYR A 50 4.22 3.15 -4.80
N ALA A 51 3.67 4.28 -5.28
CA ALA A 51 3.18 5.35 -4.43
C ALA A 51 1.93 4.95 -3.63
N SER A 52 1.03 4.14 -4.22
CA SER A 52 -0.22 3.73 -3.59
C SER A 52 -0.09 2.59 -2.57
N THR A 53 1.10 2.02 -2.42
CA THR A 53 1.35 0.92 -1.46
C THR A 53 2.17 1.33 -0.25
N ARG A 54 2.78 2.51 -0.26
CA ARG A 54 3.69 2.96 0.79
C ARG A 54 3.01 3.90 1.76
N TRP A 55 3.22 3.63 3.03
CA TRP A 55 2.87 4.56 4.09
C TRP A 55 3.83 5.76 4.08
N SER A 56 3.30 6.96 4.23
CA SER A 56 4.04 8.15 4.62
C SER A 56 3.95 8.36 6.14
N GLU A 57 4.85 9.17 6.68
CA GLU A 57 4.87 9.50 8.12
C GLU A 57 3.53 10.10 8.57
N GLY A 58 2.98 11.04 7.79
CA GLY A 58 1.69 11.66 8.10
C GLY A 58 0.51 10.69 8.06
N GLU A 59 0.44 9.82 7.04
CA GLU A 59 -0.63 8.82 6.92
C GLU A 59 -0.60 7.82 8.08
N LEU A 60 0.60 7.37 8.49
CA LEU A 60 0.72 6.46 9.63
C LEU A 60 0.30 7.15 10.92
N HIS A 61 0.77 8.38 11.15
CA HIS A 61 0.38 9.20 12.30
C HIS A 61 -1.15 9.34 12.37
N ASP A 62 -1.76 9.86 11.30
CA ASP A 62 -3.19 10.15 11.27
C ASP A 62 -4.03 8.88 11.48
N ALA A 63 -3.63 7.76 10.86
CA ALA A 63 -4.31 6.48 11.01
C ALA A 63 -4.20 5.92 12.44
N VAL A 64 -3.03 5.99 13.07
CA VAL A 64 -2.83 5.49 14.44
C VAL A 64 -3.62 6.32 15.45
N TYR A 65 -3.63 7.65 15.31
CA TYR A 65 -4.40 8.51 16.20
C TYR A 65 -5.91 8.36 15.99
N ALA A 66 -6.37 8.24 14.73
CA ALA A 66 -7.78 7.99 14.43
C ALA A 66 -8.29 6.68 15.04
N VAL A 67 -7.51 5.61 14.95
CA VAL A 67 -7.85 4.32 15.58
C VAL A 67 -7.84 4.41 17.10
N THR A 68 -6.92 5.16 17.68
CA THR A 68 -6.88 5.36 19.13
C THR A 68 -8.17 6.02 19.63
N ASP A 69 -8.61 7.07 18.93
CA ASP A 69 -9.87 7.76 19.26
C ASP A 69 -11.09 6.85 19.06
N GLU A 70 -11.08 5.96 18.06
CA GLU A 70 -12.17 5.01 17.81
C GLU A 70 -12.20 3.89 18.87
N LEU A 71 -11.05 3.42 19.30
CA LEU A 71 -10.94 2.35 20.29
C LEU A 71 -11.21 2.84 21.71
N ASP A 72 -10.91 4.10 22.02
CA ASP A 72 -11.12 4.64 23.36
C ASP A 72 -12.60 4.76 23.67
N GLY A 73 -13.04 4.11 24.71
CA GLY A 73 -14.45 4.01 25.09
C GLY A 73 -15.27 3.00 24.28
N ALA A 74 -14.67 2.27 23.36
CA ALA A 74 -15.36 1.21 22.62
C ALA A 74 -15.80 0.09 23.56
N TYR A 75 -17.04 -0.40 23.34
CA TYR A 75 -17.59 -1.51 24.12
C TYR A 75 -17.09 -2.87 23.58
N ASP A 76 -16.27 -3.53 24.34
CA ASP A 76 -15.80 -4.90 24.06
C ASP A 76 -16.71 -5.94 24.74
N GLY A 77 -17.98 -5.89 24.39
CA GLY A 77 -19.01 -6.71 25.01
C GLY A 77 -19.31 -8.04 24.33
N SER A 78 -18.55 -8.41 23.32
CA SER A 78 -18.69 -9.70 22.68
C SER A 78 -17.76 -10.73 23.33
N PRO A 79 -18.27 -11.72 24.05
CA PRO A 79 -17.45 -12.87 24.48
C PRO A 79 -16.83 -13.61 23.28
N ASP A 80 -17.44 -13.45 22.10
CA ASP A 80 -17.01 -14.09 20.84
C ASP A 80 -16.14 -13.14 19.96
N GLY A 81 -16.05 -11.87 20.29
CA GLY A 81 -15.34 -10.86 19.49
C GLY A 81 -13.83 -11.01 19.47
N LEU A 82 -13.27 -11.70 20.46
CA LEU A 82 -11.82 -11.92 20.58
C LEU A 82 -11.36 -13.27 20.01
N GLU A 83 -12.24 -14.25 19.85
CA GLU A 83 -11.86 -15.59 19.41
C GLU A 83 -12.11 -15.89 17.93
N SER A 84 -12.75 -15.02 17.18
CA SER A 84 -13.18 -15.32 15.81
C SER A 84 -12.19 -14.92 14.72
N GLY A 85 -10.89 -15.08 14.96
CA GLY A 85 -9.88 -14.88 13.92
C GLY A 85 -8.55 -15.48 14.32
N TYR A 86 -8.22 -16.58 13.72
CA TYR A 86 -6.95 -17.27 13.77
C TYR A 86 -5.77 -16.40 14.24
N GLY A 87 -5.32 -16.59 15.48
CA GLY A 87 -3.95 -16.30 15.92
C GLY A 87 -3.58 -14.85 16.15
N SER A 88 -4.50 -13.92 16.11
CA SER A 88 -4.19 -12.51 16.33
C SER A 88 -5.02 -11.96 17.48
N GLY A 89 -4.43 -11.84 18.66
CA GLY A 89 -4.96 -11.06 19.75
C GLY A 89 -5.29 -9.61 19.33
N TYR A 90 -5.03 -8.66 20.17
CA TYR A 90 -5.25 -7.23 19.82
C TYR A 90 -4.42 -6.75 18.62
N GLU A 91 -3.27 -7.36 18.33
CA GLU A 91 -2.43 -7.03 17.15
C GLU A 91 -3.22 -6.96 15.85
N GLY A 92 -3.88 -8.05 15.48
CA GLY A 92 -4.64 -8.11 14.22
C GLY A 92 -5.95 -7.31 14.24
N ARG A 93 -6.44 -6.91 15.41
CA ARG A 93 -7.57 -5.97 15.53
C ARG A 93 -7.10 -4.54 15.27
N ILE A 94 -5.99 -4.15 15.88
CA ILE A 94 -5.36 -2.84 15.70
C ILE A 94 -4.96 -2.67 14.23
N GLU A 95 -4.28 -3.67 13.64
CA GLU A 95 -3.90 -3.64 12.23
C GLU A 95 -5.10 -3.40 11.31
N ARG A 96 -6.16 -4.18 11.47
CA ARG A 96 -7.39 -4.01 10.68
C ARG A 96 -8.11 -2.69 10.94
N ALA A 97 -8.10 -2.22 12.17
CA ALA A 97 -8.69 -0.93 12.52
C ALA A 97 -7.90 0.21 11.84
N ILE A 98 -6.57 0.18 11.87
CA ILE A 98 -5.71 1.15 11.17
C ILE A 98 -5.98 1.13 9.66
N GLU A 99 -6.08 -0.05 9.04
CA GLU A 99 -6.40 -0.17 7.62
C GLU A 99 -7.82 0.34 7.30
N ALA A 100 -8.76 0.19 8.23
CA ALA A 100 -10.15 0.60 8.05
C ALA A 100 -10.38 2.10 8.18
N THR A 101 -9.46 2.87 8.78
CA THR A 101 -9.58 4.34 8.89
C THR A 101 -9.64 5.02 7.53
N GLY A 102 -8.98 4.43 6.52
CA GLY A 102 -8.86 5.02 5.18
C GLY A 102 -7.84 6.15 5.09
N GLU A 103 -7.13 6.47 6.17
CA GLU A 103 -6.07 7.49 6.19
C GLU A 103 -4.76 6.97 5.55
N GLY A 104 -4.63 5.66 5.40
CA GLY A 104 -3.47 5.03 4.78
C GLY A 104 -3.55 4.91 3.25
N PRO A 105 -2.50 4.39 2.62
CA PRO A 105 -2.46 4.18 1.18
C PRO A 105 -3.54 3.17 0.73
N THR A 106 -4.06 3.36 -0.49
CA THR A 106 -5.17 2.55 -1.05
C THR A 106 -4.91 1.03 -1.01
N HIS A 107 -3.66 0.63 -1.11
CA HIS A 107 -3.21 -0.75 -1.03
C HIS A 107 -2.08 -0.86 -0.01
N ALA A 108 -2.39 -0.50 1.22
CA ALA A 108 -1.43 -0.47 2.32
C ALA A 108 -0.69 -1.81 2.47
N VAL A 109 0.63 -1.75 2.49
CA VAL A 109 1.48 -2.91 2.79
C VAL A 109 2.56 -2.52 3.78
N GLY A 110 3.02 -3.50 4.56
CA GLY A 110 4.14 -3.31 5.46
C GLY A 110 3.81 -2.66 6.80
N LEU A 111 2.52 -2.51 7.13
CA LEU A 111 2.09 -2.22 8.50
C LEU A 111 2.45 -3.41 9.39
N ARG A 112 2.95 -3.13 10.56
CA ARG A 112 3.31 -4.12 11.58
C ARG A 112 2.81 -3.65 12.93
N VAL A 113 2.06 -4.51 13.57
CA VAL A 113 1.65 -4.34 14.96
C VAL A 113 2.27 -5.49 15.74
N HIS A 114 3.01 -5.18 16.77
CA HIS A 114 3.70 -6.16 17.58
C HIS A 114 3.46 -5.88 19.07
N GLU A 115 3.11 -6.92 19.81
CA GLU A 115 2.97 -6.84 21.26
C GLU A 115 4.36 -6.73 21.90
N ALA A 116 4.68 -5.56 22.44
CA ALA A 116 5.96 -5.31 23.09
C ALA A 116 5.95 -5.75 24.57
N SER A 117 4.80 -5.63 25.22
CA SER A 117 4.55 -6.09 26.60
C SER A 117 3.05 -6.16 26.84
N ASP A 118 2.64 -6.66 28.01
CA ASP A 118 1.24 -6.71 28.41
C ASP A 118 0.55 -5.37 28.15
N ASP A 119 -0.52 -5.38 27.33
CA ASP A 119 -1.33 -4.21 26.93
C ASP A 119 -0.60 -3.13 26.13
N ARG A 120 0.64 -3.34 25.66
CA ARG A 120 1.40 -2.39 24.84
C ARG A 120 1.74 -2.97 23.47
N TYR A 121 1.38 -2.24 22.44
CA TYR A 121 1.53 -2.62 21.05
C TYR A 121 2.38 -1.59 20.31
N GLU A 122 3.47 -2.06 19.72
CA GLU A 122 4.31 -1.24 18.85
C GLU A 122 3.75 -1.28 17.43
N VAL A 123 3.43 -0.09 16.89
CA VAL A 123 2.92 0.09 15.54
C VAL A 123 4.01 0.73 14.70
N SER A 124 4.38 0.09 13.60
CA SER A 124 5.42 0.56 12.69
C SER A 124 5.13 0.16 11.26
N THR A 125 5.85 0.75 10.31
CA THR A 125 5.78 0.34 8.90
C THR A 125 7.16 0.05 8.36
N ALA A 126 7.21 -0.69 7.25
CA ALA A 126 8.48 -0.96 6.55
C ALA A 126 9.01 0.27 5.78
N HIS A 127 8.25 1.37 5.71
CA HIS A 127 8.50 2.48 4.81
C HIS A 127 8.87 3.80 5.51
N THR A 128 8.61 3.91 6.81
CA THR A 128 8.93 5.06 7.65
C THR A 128 9.80 4.62 8.83
N GLU A 129 10.50 5.56 9.44
CA GLU A 129 11.25 5.31 10.68
C GLU A 129 10.39 5.55 11.91
N ASP A 130 9.17 6.06 11.73
CA ASP A 130 8.25 6.35 12.82
C ASP A 130 7.70 5.07 13.41
N VAL A 131 7.69 5.07 14.73
CA VAL A 131 7.18 3.99 15.57
C VAL A 131 6.25 4.63 16.60
N TYR A 132 5.12 3.99 16.86
CA TYR A 132 4.14 4.42 17.84
C TYR A 132 3.94 3.33 18.88
N CYS A 133 3.83 3.74 20.15
CA CYS A 133 3.46 2.85 21.24
C CYS A 133 2.00 3.07 21.60
N MET A 134 1.16 2.08 21.33
CA MET A 134 -0.25 2.07 21.68
C MET A 134 -0.47 1.23 22.92
N HIS A 135 -1.01 1.84 23.97
CA HIS A 135 -1.42 1.15 25.19
C HIS A 135 -2.92 0.88 25.10
N VAL A 136 -3.30 -0.40 25.08
CA VAL A 136 -4.71 -0.83 24.99
C VAL A 136 -5.04 -1.64 26.23
N SER A 137 -5.86 -1.09 27.10
CA SER A 137 -6.32 -1.76 28.31
C SER A 137 -7.84 -1.93 28.31
N ARG A 138 -8.32 -2.93 29.03
CA ARG A 138 -9.76 -3.20 29.17
C ARG A 138 -10.17 -3.14 30.62
N LYS A 139 -11.21 -2.37 30.87
CA LYS A 139 -11.84 -2.28 32.19
C LYS A 139 -13.36 -2.30 32.05
N ASP A 140 -14.00 -3.25 32.70
CA ASP A 140 -15.47 -3.35 32.77
C ASP A 140 -16.14 -3.35 31.38
N PHE A 141 -15.60 -4.11 30.40
CA PHE A 141 -16.05 -4.21 29.01
C PHE A 141 -15.84 -2.94 28.17
N LEU A 142 -15.15 -1.93 28.69
CA LEU A 142 -14.72 -0.77 27.91
C LEU A 142 -13.23 -0.90 27.60
N VAL A 143 -12.90 -0.57 26.37
CA VAL A 143 -11.50 -0.44 25.93
C VAL A 143 -11.04 0.97 26.24
N SER A 144 -9.84 1.11 26.75
CA SER A 144 -9.14 2.40 26.82
C SER A 144 -7.88 2.28 25.97
N ALA A 145 -7.73 3.17 25.01
CA ALA A 145 -6.61 3.23 24.13
C ALA A 145 -5.87 4.57 24.27
N GLU A 146 -4.56 4.51 24.32
CA GLU A 146 -3.69 5.67 24.42
C GLU A 146 -2.48 5.45 23.53
N VAL A 147 -2.04 6.49 22.80
CA VAL A 147 -0.88 6.38 21.91
C VAL A 147 0.18 7.42 22.28
N THR A 148 1.42 7.03 22.11
CA THR A 148 2.58 7.90 22.28
C THR A 148 3.55 7.70 21.13
N ASP A 149 4.23 8.78 20.74
CA ASP A 149 5.29 8.73 19.74
C ASP A 149 6.51 7.98 20.30
N GLY A 150 7.06 7.09 19.48
CA GLY A 150 8.23 6.27 19.82
C GLY A 150 7.87 4.82 20.15
N GLY A 151 8.91 4.00 20.27
CA GLY A 151 8.76 2.58 20.61
C GLY A 151 8.31 2.35 22.07
N CYS A 152 7.67 1.24 22.29
CA CYS A 152 7.31 0.79 23.62
C CYS A 152 8.55 0.30 24.40
#